data_027ba63954f3a181548f2739728e37b6
#
_entry.id   027ba63954f3a181548f2739728e37b6
#
_cell.length_a   1.000
_cell.length_b   1.000
_cell.length_c   1.000
_cell.angle_alpha   90.00
_cell.angle_beta   90.00
_cell.angle_gamma   90.00
#
_symmetry.space_group_name_H-M   'P 1'
#
loop_
_entity.id
_entity.type
_entity.pdbx_description
1 polymer ?
#
loop_
_entity_poly.entity_id
_entity_poly.type
_entity_poly.pdbx_seq_one_letter_code
_entity_poly.pdbx_strand_id
1 'polypeptide(L)'
;MIDIEISLFLFFLAALFEIGGGYLVWLWLRENMGLTYGFLGGLTLAIYGIIPTFQPAHFGRVYAAYGGIFIVSSLIWGTFVDKKNPDKYEILGALIALVGVFIMFYIPR
;
A
#
# COMPACT_ATOMS: atom_id res chain seq x y z
N MET A 1 -5.58 -21.17 7.93
CA MET A 1 -4.50 -20.51 7.17
C MET A 1 -5.11 -19.83 5.95
N ILE A 2 -4.69 -18.62 5.65
CA ILE A 2 -5.23 -17.93 4.48
C ILE A 2 -4.40 -18.23 3.23
N ASP A 3 -5.11 -18.30 2.09
CA ASP A 3 -4.49 -18.53 0.79
C ASP A 3 -3.67 -17.33 0.35
N ILE A 4 -2.76 -17.56 -0.61
CA ILE A 4 -1.96 -16.49 -1.19
C ILE A 4 -2.84 -15.40 -1.80
N GLU A 5 -3.94 -15.79 -2.47
CA GLU A 5 -4.86 -14.83 -3.07
C GLU A 5 -5.48 -13.90 -2.03
N ILE A 6 -5.93 -14.47 -0.91
CA ILE A 6 -6.53 -13.67 0.17
C ILE A 6 -5.47 -12.77 0.79
N SER A 7 -4.27 -13.29 1.01
CA SER A 7 -3.17 -12.51 1.57
C SER A 7 -2.81 -11.33 0.67
N LEU A 8 -2.68 -11.58 -0.64
CA LEU A 8 -2.39 -10.51 -1.59
C LEU A 8 -3.51 -9.48 -1.66
N PHE A 9 -4.77 -9.95 -1.61
CA PHE A 9 -5.91 -9.04 -1.58
C PHE A 9 -5.86 -8.14 -0.36
N LEU A 10 -5.54 -8.69 0.81
CA LEU A 10 -5.42 -7.90 2.04
C LEU A 10 -4.30 -6.87 1.95
N PHE A 11 -3.16 -7.24 1.36
CA PHE A 11 -2.07 -6.28 1.16
C PHE A 11 -2.47 -5.14 0.22
N PHE A 12 -3.12 -5.45 -0.90
CA PHE A 12 -3.55 -4.41 -1.83
C PHE A 12 -4.69 -3.57 -1.24
N LEU A 13 -5.58 -4.18 -0.46
CA LEU A 13 -6.63 -3.43 0.22
C LEU A 13 -6.01 -2.47 1.25
N ALA A 14 -5.03 -2.93 2.02
CA ALA A 14 -4.32 -2.07 2.95
C ALA A 14 -3.64 -0.91 2.23
N ALA A 15 -3.00 -1.19 1.08
CA ALA A 15 -2.36 -0.16 0.28
C ALA A 15 -3.36 0.87 -0.23
N LEU A 16 -4.53 0.42 -0.66
CA LEU A 16 -5.58 1.32 -1.13
C LEU A 16 -6.01 2.29 -0.02
N PHE A 17 -6.21 1.78 1.19
CA PHE A 17 -6.61 2.63 2.31
C PHE A 17 -5.48 3.55 2.76
N GLU A 18 -4.23 3.07 2.77
CA GLU A 18 -3.11 3.93 3.15
C GLU A 18 -2.85 5.01 2.11
N ILE A 19 -2.79 4.64 0.84
CA ILE A 19 -2.54 5.61 -0.23
C ILE A 19 -3.72 6.57 -0.33
N GLY A 20 -4.95 6.06 -0.30
CA GLY A 20 -6.14 6.90 -0.37
C GLY A 20 -6.24 7.86 0.80
N GLY A 21 -5.98 7.37 2.02
CA GLY A 21 -5.97 8.23 3.20
C GLY A 21 -4.87 9.26 3.16
N GLY A 22 -3.66 8.85 2.76
CA GLY A 22 -2.53 9.75 2.59
C GLY A 22 -2.82 10.82 1.54
N TYR A 23 -3.48 10.42 0.44
CA TYR A 23 -3.83 11.36 -0.62
C TYR A 23 -4.84 12.40 -0.12
N LEU A 24 -5.82 11.99 0.68
CA LEU A 24 -6.77 12.95 1.27
C LEU A 24 -6.07 13.95 2.18
N VAL A 25 -5.10 13.50 2.98
CA VAL A 25 -4.28 14.39 3.81
C VAL A 25 -3.45 15.33 2.93
N TRP A 26 -2.89 14.80 1.84
CA TRP A 26 -2.15 15.60 0.87
C TRP A 26 -3.02 16.71 0.28
N LEU A 27 -4.26 16.37 -0.11
CA LEU A 27 -5.20 17.36 -0.65
C LEU A 27 -5.51 18.46 0.36
N TRP A 28 -5.61 18.09 1.64
CA TRP A 28 -5.83 19.06 2.70
C TRP A 28 -4.63 20.01 2.84
N LEU A 29 -3.43 19.47 2.97
CA LEU A 29 -2.25 20.27 3.34
C LEU A 29 -1.54 20.88 2.14
N ARG A 30 -1.49 20.20 1.02
CA ARG A 30 -0.78 20.67 -0.18
C ARG A 30 -1.67 21.43 -1.13
N GLU A 31 -2.94 21.07 -1.24
CA GLU A 31 -3.86 21.65 -2.20
C GLU A 31 -4.92 22.54 -1.55
N ASN A 32 -4.85 22.74 -0.25
CA ASN A 32 -5.76 23.61 0.52
C ASN A 32 -7.24 23.27 0.31
N MET A 33 -7.56 21.99 0.24
CA MET A 33 -8.93 21.54 -0.02
C MET A 33 -9.84 21.59 1.20
N GLY A 34 -9.27 21.83 2.39
CA GLY A 34 -10.04 22.01 3.60
C GLY A 34 -9.90 20.89 4.61
N LEU A 35 -10.24 21.16 5.86
CA LEU A 35 -10.04 20.26 6.99
C LEU A 35 -10.85 18.98 6.85
N THR A 36 -11.97 19.00 6.14
CA THR A 36 -12.78 17.78 5.92
C THR A 36 -11.96 16.68 5.24
N TYR A 37 -11.12 17.06 4.27
CA TYR A 37 -10.25 16.10 3.59
C TYR A 37 -9.24 15.49 4.56
N GLY A 38 -8.68 16.30 5.47
CA GLY A 38 -7.77 15.80 6.49
C GLY A 38 -8.45 14.83 7.46
N PHE A 39 -9.68 15.13 7.84
CA PHE A 39 -10.44 14.30 8.76
C PHE A 39 -10.77 12.94 8.12
N LEU A 40 -11.24 12.96 6.88
CA LEU A 40 -11.55 11.72 6.15
C LEU A 40 -10.28 10.93 5.89
N GLY A 41 -9.18 11.61 5.57
CA GLY A 41 -7.89 10.95 5.38
C GLY A 41 -7.40 10.27 6.64
N GLY A 42 -7.50 10.95 7.79
CA GLY A 42 -7.12 10.37 9.07
C GLY A 42 -7.95 9.15 9.43
N LEU A 43 -9.25 9.20 9.18
CA LEU A 43 -10.14 8.06 9.41
C LEU A 43 -9.77 6.88 8.51
N THR A 44 -9.51 7.16 7.24
CA THR A 44 -9.11 6.13 6.27
C THR A 44 -7.80 5.48 6.69
N LEU A 45 -6.83 6.27 7.17
CA LEU A 45 -5.55 5.76 7.65
C LEU A 45 -5.73 4.89 8.90
N ALA A 46 -6.67 5.24 9.78
CA ALA A 46 -6.97 4.42 10.94
C ALA A 46 -7.52 3.05 10.53
N ILE A 47 -8.38 3.02 9.52
CA ILE A 47 -8.91 1.77 8.96
C ILE A 47 -7.77 0.96 8.33
N TYR A 48 -6.86 1.62 7.60
CA TYR A 48 -5.70 0.94 7.04
C TYR A 48 -4.93 0.16 8.11
N GLY A 49 -4.74 0.75 9.29
CA GLY A 49 -3.99 0.10 10.36
C GLY A 49 -4.59 -1.23 10.83
N ILE A 50 -5.88 -1.44 10.61
CA ILE A 50 -6.56 -2.66 11.00
C ILE A 50 -6.34 -3.79 10.00
N ILE A 51 -6.30 -3.47 8.71
CA ILE A 51 -6.31 -4.48 7.65
C ILE A 51 -5.13 -5.45 7.73
N PRO A 52 -3.87 -5.01 7.94
CA PRO A 52 -2.75 -5.95 8.01
C PRO A 52 -2.82 -6.92 9.18
N THR A 53 -3.64 -6.65 10.19
CA THR A 53 -3.74 -7.54 11.34
C THR A 53 -4.34 -8.89 10.98
N PHE A 54 -4.94 -9.03 9.81
CA PHE A 54 -5.51 -10.28 9.34
C PHE A 54 -4.51 -11.17 8.62
N GLN A 55 -3.28 -10.71 8.41
CA GLN A 55 -2.24 -11.52 7.77
C GLN A 55 -1.70 -12.59 8.72
N PRO A 56 -1.27 -13.76 8.19
CA PRO A 56 -0.89 -14.90 9.03
C PRO A 56 0.58 -14.90 9.45
N ALA A 57 1.13 -13.77 9.85
CA ALA A 57 2.52 -13.68 10.27
C ALA A 57 2.66 -12.62 11.36
N HIS A 58 3.88 -12.52 11.92
CA HIS A 58 4.12 -11.50 12.94
C HIS A 58 4.30 -10.12 12.31
N PHE A 59 4.16 -9.09 13.12
CA PHE A 59 4.10 -7.70 12.67
C PHE A 59 5.26 -7.31 11.75
N GLY A 60 6.49 -7.59 12.15
CA GLY A 60 7.66 -7.17 11.36
C GLY A 60 7.67 -7.79 9.97
N ARG A 61 7.33 -9.07 9.86
CA ARG A 61 7.28 -9.73 8.56
C ARG A 61 6.15 -9.19 7.69
N VAL A 62 4.99 -8.97 8.29
CA VAL A 62 3.83 -8.43 7.57
C VAL A 62 4.16 -7.05 7.00
N TYR A 63 4.74 -6.17 7.83
CA TYR A 63 5.02 -4.81 7.38
C TYR A 63 6.18 -4.75 6.38
N ALA A 64 7.18 -5.63 6.51
CA ALA A 64 8.25 -5.72 5.54
C ALA A 64 7.71 -6.12 4.16
N ALA A 65 6.87 -7.15 4.11
CA ALA A 65 6.25 -7.58 2.86
C ALA A 65 5.30 -6.53 2.31
N TYR A 66 4.53 -5.90 3.19
CA TYR A 66 3.63 -4.83 2.80
C TYR A 66 4.36 -3.68 2.11
N GLY A 67 5.57 -3.34 2.59
CA GLY A 67 6.36 -2.27 1.98
C GLY A 67 6.58 -2.47 0.49
N GLY A 68 6.86 -3.70 0.06
CA GLY A 68 7.04 -4.01 -1.37
C GLY A 68 5.74 -3.89 -2.15
N ILE A 69 4.64 -4.38 -1.60
CA ILE A 69 3.32 -4.24 -2.22
C ILE A 69 2.92 -2.76 -2.30
N PHE A 70 3.25 -1.99 -1.28
CA PHE A 70 2.98 -0.56 -1.25
C PHE A 70 3.70 0.17 -2.39
N ILE A 71 4.94 -0.22 -2.70
CA ILE A 71 5.70 0.38 -3.80
C ILE A 71 4.95 0.19 -5.12
N VAL A 72 4.53 -1.04 -5.42
CA VAL A 72 3.78 -1.34 -6.64
C VAL A 72 2.46 -0.57 -6.67
N SER A 73 1.74 -0.59 -5.56
CA SER A 73 0.44 0.09 -5.46
C SER A 73 0.56 1.59 -5.65
N SER A 74 1.64 2.19 -5.14
CA SER A 74 1.88 3.62 -5.28
C SER A 74 2.13 4.01 -6.73
N LEU A 75 2.86 3.18 -7.48
CA LEU A 75 3.08 3.44 -8.90
C LEU A 75 1.78 3.31 -9.69
N ILE A 76 0.95 2.35 -9.35
CA ILE A 76 -0.37 2.19 -9.98
C ILE A 76 -1.22 3.43 -9.70
N TRP A 77 -1.25 3.89 -8.46
CA TRP A 77 -1.97 5.11 -8.09
C TRP A 77 -1.48 6.31 -8.89
N GLY A 78 -0.15 6.47 -9.00
CA GLY A 78 0.46 7.56 -9.75
C GLY A 78 0.03 7.56 -11.21
N THR A 79 -0.09 6.37 -11.79
CA THR A 79 -0.53 6.24 -13.19
C THR A 79 -1.98 6.69 -13.36
N PHE A 80 -2.87 6.23 -12.50
CA PHE A 80 -4.32 6.46 -12.70
C PHE A 80 -4.83 7.75 -12.08
N VAL A 81 -4.26 8.20 -10.97
CA VAL A 81 -4.71 9.41 -10.28
C VAL A 81 -3.86 10.62 -10.62
N ASP A 82 -2.53 10.48 -10.51
CA ASP A 82 -1.62 11.59 -10.80
C ASP A 82 -1.37 11.77 -12.30
N LYS A 83 -1.76 10.79 -13.11
CA LYS A 83 -1.55 10.78 -14.57
C LYS A 83 -0.06 10.82 -14.93
N LYS A 84 0.76 10.15 -14.14
CA LYS A 84 2.21 10.05 -14.34
C LYS A 84 2.59 8.60 -14.55
N ASN A 85 2.97 8.24 -15.78
CA ASN A 85 3.43 6.89 -16.07
C ASN A 85 4.79 6.63 -15.40
N PRO A 86 4.99 5.45 -14.81
CA PRO A 86 6.29 5.13 -14.23
C PRO A 86 7.35 4.98 -15.33
N ASP A 87 8.56 5.42 -15.04
CA ASP A 87 9.69 5.23 -15.96
C ASP A 87 10.28 3.82 -15.77
N LYS A 88 11.27 3.49 -16.61
CA LYS A 88 11.87 2.16 -16.59
C LYS A 88 12.58 1.85 -15.26
N TYR A 89 13.10 2.86 -14.59
CA TYR A 89 13.79 2.67 -13.31
C TYR A 89 12.80 2.38 -12.18
N GLU A 90 11.66 3.06 -12.21
CA GLU A 90 10.59 2.79 -11.25
C GLU A 90 10.01 1.39 -11.44
N ILE A 91 9.81 0.98 -12.68
CA ILE A 91 9.31 -0.36 -12.98
C ILE A 91 10.31 -1.42 -12.53
N LEU A 92 11.60 -1.23 -12.84
CA LEU A 92 12.63 -2.17 -12.42
C LEU A 92 12.70 -2.29 -10.90
N GLY A 93 12.69 -1.17 -10.19
CA GLY A 93 12.72 -1.16 -8.74
C GLY A 93 11.50 -1.87 -8.14
N ALA A 94 10.32 -1.61 -8.71
CA ALA A 94 9.08 -2.26 -8.25
C ALA A 94 9.13 -3.77 -8.46
N LEU A 95 9.66 -4.24 -9.59
CA LEU A 95 9.80 -5.67 -9.85
C LEU A 95 10.75 -6.34 -8.86
N ILE A 96 11.88 -5.71 -8.56
CA ILE A 96 12.83 -6.22 -7.56
C ILE A 96 12.17 -6.28 -6.17
N ALA A 97 11.43 -5.23 -5.81
CA ALA A 97 10.71 -5.20 -4.53
C ALA A 97 9.70 -6.33 -4.44
N LEU A 98 8.97 -6.59 -5.53
CA LEU A 98 7.96 -7.63 -5.56
C LEU A 98 8.59 -9.01 -5.42
N VAL A 99 9.74 -9.26 -6.06
CA VAL A 99 10.50 -10.50 -5.87
C VAL A 99 10.88 -10.65 -4.39
N GLY A 100 11.34 -9.57 -3.76
CA GLY A 100 11.65 -9.56 -2.33
C GLY A 100 10.47 -9.94 -1.46
N VAL A 101 9.27 -9.44 -1.79
CA VAL A 101 8.05 -9.79 -1.06
C VAL A 101 7.78 -11.29 -1.11
N PHE A 102 7.87 -11.88 -2.30
CA PHE A 102 7.60 -13.31 -2.45
C PHE A 102 8.63 -14.15 -1.71
N ILE A 103 9.89 -13.73 -1.71
CA ILE A 103 10.94 -14.44 -0.96
C ILE A 103 10.66 -14.35 0.55
N MET A 104 10.34 -13.16 1.04
CA MET A 104 10.12 -12.95 2.48
C MET A 104 8.88 -13.64 3.02
N PHE A 105 7.80 -13.60 2.26
CA PHE A 105 6.48 -13.89 2.82
C PHE A 105 5.87 -15.20 2.34
N TYR A 106 6.10 -15.56 1.08
CA TYR A 106 5.37 -16.68 0.47
C TYR A 106 6.19 -17.94 0.25
N ILE A 107 7.50 -17.91 0.47
CA ILE A 107 8.29 -19.14 0.38
C ILE A 107 7.98 -20.04 1.58
N PRO A 108 7.62 -21.32 1.35
CA PRO A 108 7.42 -22.24 2.46
C PRO A 108 8.72 -22.47 3.24
N ARG A 109 8.61 -22.55 4.57
CA ARG A 109 9.80 -22.76 5.42
C ARG A 109 9.45 -23.48 6.73
#